data_159bfa1ff2b7f2de1e1950d2d69e1848
#
_entry.id   159bfa1ff2b7f2de1e1950d2d69e1848
#
_cell.length_a   1.000
_cell.length_b   1.000
_cell.length_c   1.000
_cell.angle_alpha   90.00
_cell.angle_beta   90.00
_cell.angle_gamma   90.00
#
_symmetry.space_group_name_H-M   'P 1'
#
loop_
_entity.id
_entity.type
_entity.pdbx_description
1 polymer ?
#
loop_
_entity_poly.entity_id
_entity_poly.type
_entity_poly.pdbx_seq_one_letter_code
_entity_poly.pdbx_strand_id
1 'polypeptide(L)'
;IPEASFYWFEDDVLCKCRPDIICKPQGPHQDYEIVVVDYKTTYSCSPESFKESVLKYGYAEQAAWYRRGMEAAGYKVKEFVFVAQEKKPPFASKVFKITNEQMDVAWLTMEEHLHAYMRHLKGEKPTVYNSPNVVTLDLDVQD
;
A
#
# COMPACT_ATOMS: atom_id res chain seq x y z
N ILE A 1 -9.11 -1.64 -17.27
CA ILE A 1 -7.76 -2.02 -17.76
C ILE A 1 -7.15 -2.92 -16.69
N PRO A 2 -6.89 -4.20 -16.98
CA PRO A 2 -6.23 -5.11 -16.05
C PRO A 2 -4.70 -4.97 -16.10
N GLU A 3 -4.05 -5.08 -14.95
CA GLU A 3 -2.60 -5.23 -14.79
C GLU A 3 -1.71 -4.24 -15.58
N ALA A 4 -2.14 -2.99 -15.74
CA ALA A 4 -1.33 -1.96 -16.36
C ALA A 4 -0.15 -1.56 -15.45
N SER A 5 1.06 -1.47 -16.02
CA SER A 5 2.25 -1.01 -15.29
C SER A 5 2.45 0.48 -15.49
N PHE A 6 2.69 1.18 -14.39
CA PHE A 6 3.01 2.60 -14.37
C PHE A 6 4.43 2.78 -13.86
N TYR A 7 5.18 3.67 -14.49
CA TYR A 7 6.53 4.01 -14.13
C TYR A 7 6.62 5.52 -13.96
N TRP A 8 7.32 5.97 -12.91
CA TRP A 8 7.55 7.39 -12.67
C TRP A 8 8.87 7.58 -11.92
N PHE A 9 9.30 8.81 -11.80
CA PHE A 9 10.45 9.16 -10.99
C PHE A 9 10.00 9.89 -9.72
N GLU A 10 10.56 9.48 -8.58
CA GLU A 10 10.61 10.28 -7.37
C GLU A 10 12.07 10.70 -7.21
N ASP A 11 12.32 12.00 -7.39
CA ASP A 11 13.66 12.53 -7.62
C ASP A 11 14.40 11.72 -8.72
N ASP A 12 15.50 11.06 -8.37
CA ASP A 12 16.30 10.25 -9.29
C ASP A 12 15.98 8.75 -9.24
N VAL A 13 14.95 8.33 -8.48
CA VAL A 13 14.58 6.92 -8.32
C VAL A 13 13.45 6.55 -9.27
N LEU A 14 13.72 5.58 -10.14
CA LEU A 14 12.67 5.01 -10.99
C LEU A 14 11.75 4.10 -10.15
N CYS A 15 10.51 4.51 -10.03
CA CYS A 15 9.45 3.82 -9.32
C CYS A 15 8.51 3.09 -10.26
N LYS A 16 7.82 2.07 -9.76
CA LYS A 16 6.86 1.27 -10.52
C LYS A 16 5.69 0.86 -9.64
N CYS A 17 4.49 0.84 -10.21
CA CYS A 17 3.35 0.12 -9.67
C CYS A 17 2.60 -0.66 -10.75
N ARG A 18 1.80 -1.64 -10.32
CA ARG A 18 0.93 -2.43 -11.21
C ARG A 18 -0.37 -2.76 -10.49
N PRO A 19 -1.38 -1.87 -10.57
CA PRO A 19 -2.71 -2.14 -10.04
C PRO A 19 -3.35 -3.36 -10.74
N ASP A 20 -4.14 -4.13 -10.00
CA ASP A 20 -4.84 -5.28 -10.56
C ASP A 20 -5.86 -4.84 -11.61
N ILE A 21 -6.71 -3.86 -11.27
CA ILE A 21 -7.77 -3.37 -12.16
C ILE A 21 -7.91 -1.86 -12.02
N ILE A 22 -8.05 -1.19 -13.16
CA ILE A 22 -8.38 0.23 -13.25
C ILE A 22 -9.70 0.36 -13.97
N CYS A 23 -10.67 1.03 -13.36
CA CYS A 23 -12.01 1.25 -13.89
C CYS A 23 -12.31 2.74 -14.04
N LYS A 24 -13.29 3.07 -14.89
CA LYS A 24 -13.92 4.38 -14.86
C LYS A 24 -14.84 4.47 -13.64
N PRO A 25 -14.93 5.64 -12.97
CA PRO A 25 -15.89 5.83 -11.90
C PRO A 25 -17.32 5.77 -12.42
N GLN A 26 -18.26 5.45 -11.54
CA GLN A 26 -19.68 5.52 -11.87
C GLN A 26 -20.17 6.97 -11.91
N GLY A 27 -21.13 7.27 -12.78
CA GLY A 27 -21.70 8.61 -12.94
C GLY A 27 -20.82 9.55 -13.77
N PRO A 28 -21.10 10.87 -13.74
CA PRO A 28 -20.31 11.86 -14.45
C PRO A 28 -18.84 11.87 -14.00
N HIS A 29 -17.94 11.75 -14.95
CA HIS A 29 -16.49 11.75 -14.69
C HIS A 29 -15.71 12.35 -15.87
N GLN A 30 -14.49 12.75 -15.60
CA GLN A 30 -13.53 13.13 -16.63
C GLN A 30 -12.77 11.87 -17.11
N ASP A 31 -12.27 11.89 -18.35
CA ASP A 31 -11.57 10.72 -18.90
C ASP A 31 -10.33 10.30 -18.13
N TYR A 32 -9.69 11.24 -17.44
CA TYR A 32 -8.54 10.97 -16.58
C TYR A 32 -8.90 10.53 -15.14
N GLU A 33 -10.18 10.56 -14.76
CA GLU A 33 -10.63 10.08 -13.44
C GLU A 33 -10.80 8.56 -13.45
N ILE A 34 -10.25 7.92 -12.43
CA ILE A 34 -10.22 6.46 -12.31
C ILE A 34 -10.59 5.98 -10.91
N VAL A 35 -11.05 4.74 -10.86
CA VAL A 35 -11.19 3.92 -9.65
C VAL A 35 -10.18 2.79 -9.73
N VAL A 36 -9.42 2.61 -8.67
CA VAL A 36 -8.48 1.49 -8.55
C VAL A 36 -9.10 0.39 -7.73
N VAL A 37 -9.04 -0.83 -8.24
CA VAL A 37 -9.51 -2.03 -7.56
C VAL A 37 -8.33 -2.97 -7.37
N ASP A 38 -8.07 -3.33 -6.13
CA ASP A 38 -7.03 -4.27 -5.74
C ASP A 38 -7.67 -5.51 -5.10
N TYR A 39 -7.36 -6.68 -5.63
CA TYR A 39 -7.96 -7.94 -5.21
C TYR A 39 -7.10 -8.62 -4.14
N LYS A 40 -7.70 -8.92 -3.00
CA LYS A 40 -7.03 -9.57 -1.87
C LYS A 40 -7.73 -10.86 -1.48
N THR A 41 -6.99 -11.95 -1.42
CA THR A 41 -7.47 -13.16 -0.74
C THR A 41 -7.19 -13.04 0.75
N THR A 42 -8.18 -13.39 1.58
CA THR A 42 -8.10 -13.27 3.04
C THR A 42 -8.60 -14.51 3.75
N TYR A 43 -8.32 -14.60 5.04
CA TYR A 43 -8.91 -15.63 5.91
C TYR A 43 -10.35 -15.29 6.27
N SER A 44 -10.64 -14.03 6.54
CA SER A 44 -11.99 -13.54 6.86
C SER A 44 -12.22 -12.16 6.23
N CYS A 45 -13.44 -11.96 5.70
CA CYS A 45 -13.94 -10.69 5.19
C CYS A 45 -14.64 -9.85 6.26
N SER A 46 -14.56 -10.20 7.56
CA SER A 46 -15.07 -9.31 8.60
C SER A 46 -14.28 -7.99 8.59
N PRO A 47 -14.91 -6.85 8.84
CA PRO A 47 -14.22 -5.55 8.85
C PRO A 47 -13.02 -5.52 9.81
N GLU A 48 -13.15 -6.14 10.98
CA GLU A 48 -12.11 -6.20 12.01
C GLU A 48 -10.90 -7.00 11.51
N SER A 49 -11.12 -8.21 10.98
CA SER A 49 -10.05 -9.07 10.47
C SER A 49 -9.38 -8.48 9.23
N PHE A 50 -10.14 -7.87 8.34
CA PHE A 50 -9.56 -7.24 7.16
C PHE A 50 -8.74 -5.98 7.53
N LYS A 51 -9.21 -5.19 8.52
CA LYS A 51 -8.44 -4.07 9.07
C LYS A 51 -7.09 -4.51 9.64
N GLU A 52 -7.05 -5.62 10.38
CA GLU A 52 -5.78 -6.21 10.85
C GLU A 52 -4.87 -6.59 9.69
N SER A 53 -5.43 -7.16 8.63
CA SER A 53 -4.68 -7.49 7.41
C SER A 53 -4.12 -6.24 6.71
N VAL A 54 -4.91 -5.16 6.62
CA VAL A 54 -4.48 -3.87 6.05
C VAL A 54 -3.26 -3.34 6.80
N LEU A 55 -3.31 -3.34 8.14
CA LEU A 55 -2.20 -2.88 8.99
C LEU A 55 -0.99 -3.81 8.90
N LYS A 56 -1.21 -5.11 8.96
CA LYS A 56 -0.13 -6.12 8.98
C LYS A 56 0.66 -6.17 7.67
N TYR A 57 -0.01 -6.01 6.54
CA TYR A 57 0.59 -6.17 5.21
C TYR A 57 0.84 -4.85 4.48
N GLY A 58 0.61 -3.71 5.13
CA GLY A 58 0.87 -2.39 4.54
C GLY A 58 -0.01 -2.09 3.32
N TYR A 59 -1.30 -2.47 3.34
CA TYR A 59 -2.18 -2.23 2.19
C TYR A 59 -2.51 -0.76 2.01
N ALA A 60 -2.50 0.04 3.08
CA ALA A 60 -2.68 1.49 2.98
C ALA A 60 -1.49 2.14 2.27
N GLU A 61 -0.28 1.71 2.60
CA GLU A 61 0.97 2.13 1.97
C GLU A 61 1.01 1.71 0.49
N GLN A 62 0.57 0.49 0.18
CA GLN A 62 0.43 0.04 -1.21
C GLN A 62 -0.55 0.94 -1.99
N ALA A 63 -1.71 1.26 -1.41
CA ALA A 63 -2.70 2.13 -2.05
C ALA A 63 -2.14 3.55 -2.29
N ALA A 64 -1.44 4.12 -1.32
CA ALA A 64 -0.79 5.41 -1.44
C ALA A 64 0.27 5.42 -2.55
N TRP A 65 1.11 4.38 -2.59
CA TRP A 65 2.12 4.18 -3.63
C TRP A 65 1.51 4.06 -5.03
N TYR A 66 0.45 3.28 -5.19
CA TYR A 66 -0.24 3.11 -6.46
C TYR A 66 -0.90 4.40 -6.92
N ARG A 67 -1.59 5.10 -6.00
CA ARG A 67 -2.17 6.42 -6.29
C ARG A 67 -1.09 7.38 -6.81
N ARG A 68 0.05 7.47 -6.14
CA ARG A 68 1.17 8.34 -6.53
C ARG A 68 1.63 8.06 -7.96
N GLY A 69 1.83 6.79 -8.31
CA GLY A 69 2.27 6.40 -9.65
C GLY A 69 1.25 6.70 -10.74
N MET A 70 -0.04 6.53 -10.44
CA MET A 70 -1.09 6.85 -11.41
C MET A 70 -1.30 8.36 -11.57
N GLU A 71 -1.17 9.14 -10.50
CA GLU A 71 -1.22 10.61 -10.55
C GLU A 71 -0.03 11.15 -11.35
N ALA A 72 1.17 10.60 -11.18
CA ALA A 72 2.33 10.93 -12.00
C ALA A 72 2.13 10.62 -13.49
N ALA A 73 1.29 9.64 -13.82
CA ALA A 73 0.88 9.34 -15.20
C ALA A 73 -0.30 10.20 -15.72
N GLY A 74 -0.75 11.19 -14.95
CA GLY A 74 -1.81 12.13 -15.32
C GLY A 74 -3.23 11.67 -15.00
N TYR A 75 -3.40 10.60 -14.25
CA TYR A 75 -4.71 10.16 -13.78
C TYR A 75 -5.05 10.79 -12.41
N LYS A 76 -6.35 10.92 -12.15
CA LYS A 76 -6.87 11.31 -10.84
C LYS A 76 -7.58 10.09 -10.22
N VAL A 77 -7.04 9.58 -9.15
CA VAL A 77 -7.64 8.45 -8.42
C VAL A 77 -8.78 8.98 -7.56
N LYS A 78 -10.02 8.75 -8.00
CA LYS A 78 -11.23 9.13 -7.25
C LYS A 78 -11.48 8.22 -6.06
N GLU A 79 -11.27 6.92 -6.27
CA GLU A 79 -11.48 5.90 -5.26
C GLU A 79 -10.43 4.81 -5.38
N PHE A 80 -10.01 4.29 -4.23
CA PHE A 80 -9.23 3.08 -4.12
C PHE A 80 -10.00 2.07 -3.27
N VAL A 81 -10.24 0.88 -3.82
CA VAL A 81 -11.01 -0.15 -3.14
C VAL A 81 -10.27 -1.49 -3.14
N PHE A 82 -10.39 -2.21 -2.06
CA PHE A 82 -9.98 -3.60 -1.95
C PHE A 82 -11.19 -4.50 -2.10
N VAL A 83 -11.09 -5.51 -2.95
CA VAL A 83 -12.04 -6.61 -3.02
C VAL A 83 -11.43 -7.76 -2.27
N ALA A 84 -11.85 -7.97 -1.03
CA ALA A 84 -11.41 -9.07 -0.19
C ALA A 84 -12.29 -10.29 -0.41
N GLN A 85 -11.69 -11.47 -0.65
CA GLN A 85 -12.39 -12.73 -0.79
C GLN A 85 -11.80 -13.79 0.13
N GLU A 86 -12.67 -14.51 0.85
CA GLU A 86 -12.27 -15.62 1.69
C GLU A 86 -11.79 -16.81 0.87
N LYS A 87 -10.74 -17.48 1.38
CA LYS A 87 -10.12 -18.65 0.73
C LYS A 87 -10.89 -19.95 0.98
N LYS A 88 -11.86 -19.95 1.91
CA LYS A 88 -12.64 -21.12 2.32
C LYS A 88 -14.13 -20.89 2.10
N PRO A 89 -14.91 -21.95 1.90
CA PRO A 89 -16.38 -21.85 1.85
C PRO A 89 -16.94 -21.08 3.06
N PRO A 90 -17.92 -20.18 2.85
CA PRO A 90 -18.69 -19.96 1.62
C PRO A 90 -18.02 -19.03 0.58
N PHE A 91 -16.70 -18.75 0.67
CA PHE A 91 -15.96 -17.85 -0.22
C PHE A 91 -16.56 -16.43 -0.24
N ALA A 92 -16.96 -15.96 0.94
CA ALA A 92 -17.55 -14.64 1.08
C ALA A 92 -16.61 -13.57 0.53
N SER A 93 -17.18 -12.54 -0.08
CA SER A 93 -16.42 -11.40 -0.56
C SER A 93 -17.00 -10.09 -0.02
N LYS A 94 -16.13 -9.10 0.20
CA LYS A 94 -16.53 -7.78 0.65
C LYS A 94 -15.63 -6.72 0.02
N VAL A 95 -16.22 -5.56 -0.28
CA VAL A 95 -15.48 -4.41 -0.79
C VAL A 95 -15.18 -3.47 0.37
N PHE A 96 -13.92 -3.05 0.47
CA PHE A 96 -13.44 -2.08 1.45
C PHE A 96 -12.85 -0.88 0.71
N LYS A 97 -13.22 0.30 1.14
CA LYS A 97 -12.69 1.55 0.59
C LYS A 97 -11.66 2.14 1.56
N ILE A 98 -10.55 2.59 0.99
CA ILE A 98 -9.59 3.43 1.72
C ILE A 98 -9.80 4.89 1.30
N THR A 99 -9.79 5.80 2.26
CA THR A 99 -10.01 7.23 1.99
C THR A 99 -8.73 7.92 1.51
N ASN A 100 -8.89 9.09 0.88
CA ASN A 100 -7.74 9.89 0.47
C ASN A 100 -6.88 10.29 1.67
N GLU A 101 -7.50 10.68 2.78
CA GLU A 101 -6.81 11.06 4.02
C GLU A 101 -5.98 9.89 4.59
N GLN A 102 -6.51 8.67 4.54
CA GLN A 102 -5.78 7.49 4.95
C GLN A 102 -4.58 7.21 4.04
N MET A 103 -4.73 7.39 2.73
CA MET A 103 -3.64 7.28 1.78
C MET A 103 -2.60 8.40 1.95
N ASP A 104 -3.03 9.63 2.31
CA ASP A 104 -2.10 10.73 2.59
C ASP A 104 -1.23 10.43 3.82
N VAL A 105 -1.83 9.90 4.88
CA VAL A 105 -1.07 9.46 6.07
C VAL A 105 -0.12 8.30 5.74
N ALA A 106 -0.59 7.31 4.99
CA ALA A 106 0.24 6.17 4.59
C ALA A 106 1.39 6.57 3.65
N TRP A 107 1.22 7.62 2.85
CA TRP A 107 2.29 8.16 2.01
C TRP A 107 3.49 8.65 2.82
N LEU A 108 3.30 9.22 4.01
CA LEU A 108 4.40 9.66 4.86
C LEU A 108 5.36 8.51 5.19
N THR A 109 4.84 7.33 5.48
CA THR A 109 5.64 6.12 5.71
C THR A 109 6.38 5.69 4.43
N MET A 110 5.71 5.73 3.28
CA MET A 110 6.34 5.39 2.00
C MET A 110 7.45 6.38 1.63
N GLU A 111 7.26 7.66 1.90
CA GLU A 111 8.25 8.71 1.66
C GLU A 111 9.50 8.50 2.54
N GLU A 112 9.32 8.14 3.82
CA GLU A 112 10.44 7.77 4.69
C GLU A 112 11.23 6.57 4.16
N HIS A 113 10.53 5.53 3.71
CA HIS A 113 11.17 4.35 3.10
C HIS A 113 11.92 4.71 1.82
N LEU A 114 11.34 5.56 0.97
CA LEU A 114 11.97 6.04 -0.25
C LEU A 114 13.23 6.85 0.06
N HIS A 115 13.17 7.77 1.01
CA HIS A 115 14.34 8.53 1.45
C HIS A 115 15.44 7.63 2.04
N ALA A 116 15.08 6.60 2.80
CA ALA A 116 16.04 5.62 3.30
C ALA A 116 16.71 4.85 2.14
N TYR A 117 15.95 4.47 1.13
CA TYR A 117 16.47 3.84 -0.08
C TYR A 117 17.42 4.76 -0.86
N MET A 118 17.05 6.03 -1.03
CA MET A 118 17.89 7.05 -1.69
C MET A 118 19.22 7.24 -0.96
N ARG A 119 19.20 7.29 0.39
CA ARG A 119 20.45 7.35 1.19
C ARG A 119 21.31 6.12 0.98
N HIS A 120 20.70 4.94 0.91
CA HIS A 120 21.41 3.70 0.63
C HIS A 120 22.08 3.72 -0.76
N LEU A 121 21.40 4.21 -1.78
CA LEU A 121 22.00 4.39 -3.12
C LEU A 121 23.20 5.33 -3.12
N LYS A 122 23.24 6.29 -2.19
CA LYS A 122 24.38 7.21 -1.97
C LYS A 122 25.49 6.63 -1.10
N GLY A 123 25.39 5.33 -0.72
CA GLY A 123 26.41 4.61 0.02
C GLY A 123 26.18 4.52 1.53
N GLU A 124 25.08 5.03 2.06
CA GLU A 124 24.71 4.84 3.47
C GLU A 124 24.37 3.38 3.73
N LYS A 125 25.01 2.78 4.71
CA LYS A 125 24.72 1.38 5.08
C LYS A 125 23.44 1.33 5.91
N PRO A 126 22.47 0.46 5.52
CA PRO A 126 21.27 0.29 6.31
C PRO A 126 21.62 -0.32 7.68
N THR A 127 21.04 0.23 8.73
CA THR A 127 21.08 -0.37 10.07
C THR A 127 19.92 -1.34 10.20
N VAL A 128 20.21 -2.61 10.50
CA VAL A 128 19.17 -3.64 10.65
C VAL A 128 18.35 -3.44 11.92
N TYR A 129 19.02 -2.95 12.99
CA TYR A 129 18.39 -2.63 14.26
C TYR A 129 19.01 -1.34 14.83
N ASN A 130 18.20 -0.47 15.41
CA ASN A 130 18.66 0.74 16.12
C ASN A 130 19.15 0.42 17.55
N SER A 131 19.92 -0.64 17.69
CA SER A 131 20.46 -1.10 18.96
C SER A 131 21.93 -1.52 18.81
N PRO A 132 22.72 -1.53 19.87
CA PRO A 132 24.08 -2.08 19.86
C PRO A 132 24.09 -3.52 19.34
N ASN A 133 25.22 -3.94 18.73
CA ASN A 133 25.39 -5.32 18.26
C ASN A 133 25.31 -6.37 19.37
N VAL A 134 25.48 -5.94 20.62
CA VAL A 134 25.33 -6.78 21.82
C VAL A 134 24.32 -6.12 22.73
N VAL A 135 23.24 -6.78 23.02
CA VAL A 135 22.17 -6.34 23.92
C VAL A 135 21.98 -7.39 25.00
N THR A 136 22.02 -6.97 26.27
CA THR A 136 21.61 -7.84 27.35
C THR A 136 20.09 -7.94 27.36
N LEU A 137 19.58 -9.17 27.32
CA LEU A 137 18.15 -9.40 27.46
C LEU A 137 17.75 -9.24 28.93
N ASP A 138 16.79 -8.37 29.18
CA ASP A 138 16.15 -8.24 30.49
C ASP A 138 15.02 -9.29 30.52
N LEU A 139 15.28 -10.38 31.21
CA LEU A 139 14.32 -11.46 31.40
C LEU A 139 13.84 -11.41 32.85
N ASP A 140 12.54 -11.17 33.03
CA ASP A 140 11.91 -11.30 34.36
C ASP A 140 12.11 -12.75 34.85
N VAL A 141 13.08 -12.93 35.73
CA VAL A 141 13.23 -14.20 36.45
C VAL A 141 12.17 -14.19 37.56
N GLN A 142 11.08 -14.92 37.35
CA GLN A 142 10.10 -15.16 38.40
C GLN A 142 10.75 -16.08 39.45
N ASP A 143 10.95 -15.56 40.69
CA ASP A 143 11.36 -16.32 41.85
C ASP A 143 10.29 -17.36 42.29
#